data_0bab15dec2ddd8855ca706864d626b73
#
_entry.id   0bab15dec2ddd8855ca706864d626b73
#
_cell.length_a   1.000
_cell.length_b   1.000
_cell.length_c   1.000
_cell.angle_alpha   90.00
_cell.angle_beta   90.00
_cell.angle_gamma   90.00
#
_symmetry.space_group_name_H-M   'P 1'
#
loop_
_entity.id
_entity.type
_entity.pdbx_description
1 polymer ?
#
loop_
_entity_poly.entity_id
_entity_poly.type
_entity_poly.pdbx_seq_one_letter_code
_entity_poly.pdbx_strand_id
1 'polypeptide(L)'
;RLEADSIGRISETDLKIINKKITKDPNKDYKEMLENNLKLEGYSLNQENILEEFDITYKDSNMIKSLKTSPKGFYSYSKILNEKELDLLEQIVSKKIEEAEKNILSGNFNINPKRIGDNLKGCEYCKYRELCYLKEEDIVNLKEYKDLSFLDNN
;
A
#
# COMPACT_ATOMS: atom_id res chain seq x y z
N ARG A 1 -9.73 16.56 6.92
CA ARG A 1 -10.37 17.08 5.70
C ARG A 1 -9.77 16.27 4.55
N LEU A 2 -10.41 15.14 4.20
CA LEU A 2 -10.16 14.50 2.91
C LEU A 2 -10.52 15.56 1.86
N GLU A 3 -9.55 16.01 1.11
CA GLU A 3 -9.77 16.99 0.08
C GLU A 3 -10.67 16.35 -0.97
N ALA A 4 -11.89 16.86 -1.08
CA ALA A 4 -12.87 16.39 -2.06
C ALA A 4 -12.30 16.45 -3.49
N ASP A 5 -11.27 17.26 -3.72
CA ASP A 5 -10.55 17.39 -4.96
C ASP A 5 -9.73 16.14 -5.36
N SER A 6 -9.32 15.29 -4.40
CA SER A 6 -8.57 14.06 -4.73
C SER A 6 -9.48 12.92 -5.18
N ILE A 7 -10.75 12.94 -4.79
CA ILE A 7 -11.74 11.89 -5.14
C ILE A 7 -12.31 12.13 -6.54
N GLY A 8 -12.36 13.38 -6.99
CA GLY A 8 -12.98 13.77 -8.28
C GLY A 8 -12.01 13.99 -9.44
N ARG A 9 -10.69 13.97 -9.21
CA ARG A 9 -9.71 14.14 -10.29
C ARG A 9 -9.30 12.80 -10.88
N ILE A 10 -9.75 12.58 -12.09
CA ILE A 10 -9.22 11.51 -12.95
C ILE A 10 -7.80 11.93 -13.35
N SER A 11 -6.80 11.12 -13.03
CA SER A 11 -5.42 11.37 -13.48
C SER A 11 -5.34 11.20 -15.01
N GLU A 12 -4.34 11.82 -15.65
CA GLU A 12 -4.08 11.58 -17.07
C GLU A 12 -3.82 10.10 -17.38
N THR A 13 -3.30 9.35 -16.41
CA THR A 13 -3.07 7.91 -16.53
C THR A 13 -4.39 7.15 -16.55
N ASP A 14 -5.34 7.54 -15.70
CA ASP A 14 -6.67 6.93 -15.65
C ASP A 14 -7.46 7.24 -16.92
N LEU A 15 -7.37 8.46 -17.45
CA LEU A 15 -7.95 8.84 -18.74
C LEU A 15 -7.35 8.00 -19.88
N LYS A 16 -6.04 7.71 -19.87
CA LYS A 16 -5.42 6.83 -20.88
C LYS A 16 -5.90 5.38 -20.75
N ILE A 17 -6.14 4.90 -19.55
CA ILE A 17 -6.68 3.56 -19.29
C ILE A 17 -8.14 3.48 -19.75
N ILE A 18 -8.95 4.48 -19.43
CA ILE A 18 -10.35 4.59 -19.89
C ILE A 18 -10.40 4.62 -21.41
N ASN A 19 -9.60 5.46 -22.06
CA ASN A 19 -9.55 5.57 -23.51
C ASN A 19 -9.08 4.29 -24.22
N LYS A 20 -8.29 3.44 -23.56
CA LYS A 20 -7.89 2.12 -24.10
C LYS A 20 -8.95 1.03 -23.91
N LYS A 21 -9.85 1.19 -22.95
CA LYS A 21 -10.91 0.24 -22.61
C LYS A 21 -12.30 0.80 -22.91
N ILE A 22 -12.46 1.64 -23.92
CA ILE A 22 -13.77 2.22 -24.24
C ILE A 22 -14.77 1.08 -24.41
N THR A 23 -15.51 0.83 -23.34
CA THR A 23 -16.69 -0.02 -23.36
C THR A 23 -17.86 0.81 -23.89
N LYS A 24 -18.98 0.15 -24.19
CA LYS A 24 -20.16 0.80 -24.76
C LYS A 24 -20.84 1.83 -23.84
N ASP A 25 -20.42 1.91 -22.55
CA ASP A 25 -20.99 2.82 -21.55
C ASP A 25 -19.90 3.53 -20.71
N PRO A 26 -19.49 4.74 -21.09
CA PRO A 26 -18.47 5.52 -20.36
C PRO A 26 -18.86 5.83 -18.90
N ASN A 27 -20.15 5.96 -18.59
CA ASN A 27 -20.62 6.25 -17.24
C ASN A 27 -20.42 5.04 -16.31
N LYS A 28 -20.60 3.83 -16.83
CA LYS A 28 -20.34 2.59 -16.08
C LYS A 28 -18.87 2.44 -15.76
N ASP A 29 -17.99 2.70 -16.74
CA ASP A 29 -16.54 2.61 -16.55
C ASP A 29 -16.03 3.63 -15.52
N TYR A 30 -16.59 4.84 -15.55
CA TYR A 30 -16.27 5.87 -14.57
C TYR A 30 -16.71 5.48 -13.16
N LYS A 31 -17.90 4.95 -13.01
CA LYS A 31 -18.44 4.48 -11.72
C LYS A 31 -17.59 3.35 -11.16
N GLU A 32 -17.27 2.33 -11.97
CA GLU A 32 -16.44 1.20 -11.56
C GLU A 32 -15.03 1.66 -11.15
N MET A 33 -14.46 2.63 -11.84
CA MET A 33 -13.17 3.21 -11.48
C MET A 33 -13.24 3.94 -10.14
N LEU A 34 -14.28 4.74 -9.90
CA LEU A 34 -14.49 5.42 -8.62
C LEU A 34 -14.67 4.42 -7.48
N GLU A 35 -15.50 3.40 -7.67
CA GLU A 35 -15.72 2.35 -6.69
C GLU A 35 -14.41 1.63 -6.35
N ASN A 36 -13.56 1.32 -7.33
CA ASN A 36 -12.26 0.71 -7.10
C ASN A 36 -11.28 1.62 -6.36
N ASN A 37 -11.32 2.93 -6.60
CA ASN A 37 -10.48 3.90 -5.89
C ASN A 37 -10.91 4.14 -4.44
N LEU A 38 -12.19 3.89 -4.13
CA LEU A 38 -12.75 4.01 -2.79
C LEU A 38 -12.58 2.72 -1.94
N LYS A 39 -12.18 1.61 -2.56
CA LYS A 39 -11.93 0.37 -1.81
C LYS A 39 -10.82 0.54 -0.79
N LEU A 40 -11.03 -0.02 0.39
CA LEU A 40 -10.03 -0.09 1.44
C LEU A 40 -8.82 -0.91 0.98
N GLU A 41 -7.63 -0.45 1.28
CA GLU A 41 -6.40 -1.16 0.99
C GLU A 41 -5.65 -1.46 2.28
N GLY A 42 -5.28 -2.73 2.48
CA GLY A 42 -4.57 -3.15 3.68
C GLY A 42 -4.57 -4.66 3.83
N TYR A 43 -4.14 -5.10 5.00
CA TYR A 43 -4.18 -6.51 5.38
C TYR A 43 -5.45 -6.81 6.18
N SER A 44 -6.04 -7.98 5.95
CA SER A 44 -7.22 -8.46 6.65
C SER A 44 -6.88 -9.75 7.41
N LEU A 45 -7.51 -9.94 8.57
CA LEU A 45 -7.35 -11.15 9.35
C LEU A 45 -8.08 -12.33 8.67
N ASN A 46 -7.43 -13.49 8.64
CA ASN A 46 -8.00 -14.73 8.10
C ASN A 46 -8.98 -15.38 9.10
N GLN A 47 -10.08 -14.70 9.35
CA GLN A 47 -11.20 -15.18 10.17
C GLN A 47 -12.50 -14.86 9.44
N GLU A 48 -13.15 -15.88 8.89
CA GLU A 48 -14.33 -15.70 8.04
C GLU A 48 -15.49 -15.00 8.76
N ASN A 49 -15.70 -15.30 10.03
CA ASN A 49 -16.74 -14.66 10.85
C ASN A 49 -16.50 -13.14 10.99
N ILE A 50 -15.26 -12.71 11.20
CA ILE A 50 -14.92 -11.28 11.29
C ILE A 50 -15.05 -10.62 9.92
N LEU A 51 -14.58 -11.28 8.87
CA LEU A 51 -14.69 -10.76 7.51
C LEU A 51 -16.15 -10.61 7.07
N GLU A 52 -17.01 -11.57 7.42
CA GLU A 52 -18.44 -11.54 7.08
C GLU A 52 -19.19 -10.42 7.84
N GLU A 53 -18.84 -10.18 9.11
CA GLU A 53 -19.41 -9.06 9.88
C GLU A 53 -18.97 -7.70 9.33
N PHE A 54 -17.72 -7.62 8.84
CA PHE A 54 -17.16 -6.38 8.29
C PHE A 54 -17.60 -6.12 6.85
N ASP A 55 -17.64 -7.15 6.03
CA ASP A 55 -18.01 -7.08 4.61
C ASP A 55 -18.76 -8.35 4.19
N ILE A 56 -20.07 -8.28 4.11
CA ILE A 56 -20.92 -9.38 3.67
C ILE A 56 -20.55 -9.92 2.29
N THR A 57 -19.83 -9.11 1.48
CA THR A 57 -19.35 -9.48 0.15
C THR A 57 -17.91 -9.99 0.15
N TYR A 58 -17.32 -10.33 1.30
CA TYR A 58 -15.89 -10.65 1.45
C TYR A 58 -15.38 -11.74 0.47
N LYS A 59 -16.25 -12.62 -0.01
CA LYS A 59 -15.87 -13.68 -0.98
C LYS A 59 -15.45 -13.14 -2.35
N ASP A 60 -15.97 -11.98 -2.72
CA ASP A 60 -15.55 -11.16 -3.87
C ASP A 60 -15.79 -9.69 -3.49
N SER A 61 -14.92 -9.16 -2.65
CA SER A 61 -15.17 -7.94 -1.89
C SER A 61 -15.40 -6.71 -2.77
N ASN A 62 -16.48 -6.00 -2.47
CA ASN A 62 -16.75 -4.69 -3.01
C ASN A 62 -16.13 -3.57 -2.16
N MET A 63 -15.73 -3.85 -0.91
CA MET A 63 -15.19 -2.87 0.04
C MET A 63 -13.67 -2.93 0.15
N ILE A 64 -13.08 -4.13 0.05
CA ILE A 64 -11.65 -4.36 0.25
C ILE A 64 -11.01 -4.72 -1.09
N LYS A 65 -9.97 -3.96 -1.45
CA LYS A 65 -9.23 -4.16 -2.70
C LYS A 65 -8.52 -5.52 -2.71
N SER A 66 -8.71 -6.25 -3.79
CA SER A 66 -8.08 -7.56 -4.02
C SER A 66 -8.50 -8.68 -3.05
N LEU A 67 -9.47 -8.46 -2.16
CA LEU A 67 -9.99 -9.53 -1.31
C LEU A 67 -10.97 -10.39 -2.11
N LYS A 68 -10.57 -11.65 -2.34
CA LYS A 68 -11.35 -12.61 -3.10
C LYS A 68 -11.06 -14.04 -2.67
N THR A 69 -12.08 -14.88 -2.63
CA THR A 69 -11.96 -16.29 -2.31
C THR A 69 -12.13 -17.19 -3.53
N SER A 70 -11.56 -18.38 -3.42
CA SER A 70 -11.75 -19.51 -4.33
C SER A 70 -12.25 -20.72 -3.52
N PRO A 71 -12.69 -21.83 -4.15
CA PRO A 71 -13.04 -23.06 -3.44
C PRO A 71 -11.91 -23.65 -2.58
N LYS A 72 -10.66 -23.21 -2.80
CA LYS A 72 -9.46 -23.64 -2.05
C LYS A 72 -9.02 -22.64 -0.98
N GLY A 73 -9.77 -21.56 -0.74
CA GLY A 73 -9.42 -20.47 0.17
C GLY A 73 -9.17 -19.16 -0.55
N PHE A 74 -8.51 -18.21 0.10
CA PHE A 74 -8.19 -16.91 -0.47
C PHE A 74 -7.16 -17.01 -1.61
N TYR A 75 -7.27 -16.14 -2.60
CA TYR A 75 -6.24 -16.02 -3.63
C TYR A 75 -4.94 -15.47 -3.04
N SER A 76 -3.80 -15.86 -3.62
CA SER A 76 -2.46 -15.46 -3.15
C SER A 76 -2.21 -13.94 -3.18
N TYR A 77 -2.96 -13.20 -4.00
CA TYR A 77 -2.89 -11.74 -4.04
C TYR A 77 -3.82 -11.06 -3.02
N SER A 78 -4.69 -11.80 -2.36
CA SER A 78 -5.50 -11.29 -1.26
C SER A 78 -4.57 -11.07 -0.06
N LYS A 79 -4.57 -9.85 0.48
CA LYS A 79 -3.71 -9.47 1.61
C LYS A 79 -4.32 -9.99 2.92
N ILE A 80 -4.27 -11.30 3.11
CA ILE A 80 -4.82 -12.00 4.27
C ILE A 80 -3.68 -12.50 5.15
N LEU A 81 -3.80 -12.26 6.45
CA LEU A 81 -2.87 -12.70 7.50
C LEU A 81 -3.56 -13.60 8.49
N ASN A 82 -2.87 -14.63 8.98
CA ASN A 82 -3.30 -15.32 10.19
C ASN A 82 -2.93 -14.49 11.44
N GLU A 83 -3.43 -14.88 12.62
CA GLU A 83 -3.19 -14.14 13.87
C GLU A 83 -1.70 -13.95 14.16
N LYS A 84 -0.89 -15.01 13.99
CA LYS A 84 0.55 -14.95 14.26
C LYS A 84 1.28 -14.00 13.31
N GLU A 85 0.90 -14.00 12.04
CA GLU A 85 1.45 -13.08 11.03
C GLU A 85 1.06 -11.64 11.32
N LEU A 86 -0.18 -11.40 11.79
CA LEU A 86 -0.64 -10.09 12.19
C LEU A 86 0.13 -9.58 13.42
N ASP A 87 0.27 -10.42 14.45
CA ASP A 87 1.05 -10.09 15.66
C ASP A 87 2.51 -9.77 15.31
N LEU A 88 3.11 -10.56 14.41
CA LEU A 88 4.48 -10.32 13.96
C LEU A 88 4.61 -9.01 13.18
N LEU A 89 3.65 -8.71 12.31
CA LEU A 89 3.60 -7.44 11.59
C LEU A 89 3.49 -6.25 12.57
N GLU A 90 2.64 -6.36 13.60
CA GLU A 90 2.49 -5.35 14.64
C GLU A 90 3.80 -5.12 15.41
N GLN A 91 4.49 -6.20 15.78
CA GLN A 91 5.80 -6.11 16.45
C GLN A 91 6.83 -5.41 15.55
N ILE A 92 6.88 -5.73 14.26
CA ILE A 92 7.80 -5.08 13.32
C ILE A 92 7.49 -3.59 13.20
N VAL A 93 6.22 -3.21 13.10
CA VAL A 93 5.79 -1.81 13.03
C VAL A 93 6.15 -1.08 14.32
N SER A 94 5.85 -1.64 15.49
CA SER A 94 6.16 -1.05 16.80
C SER A 94 7.66 -0.82 16.97
N LYS A 95 8.48 -1.80 16.61
CA LYS A 95 9.94 -1.67 16.63
C LYS A 95 10.45 -0.55 15.71
N LYS A 96 9.83 -0.38 14.53
CA LYS A 96 10.20 0.71 13.60
C LYS A 96 9.79 2.08 14.13
N ILE A 97 8.67 2.17 14.83
CA ILE A 97 8.23 3.41 15.49
C ILE A 97 9.21 3.77 16.61
N GLU A 98 9.58 2.82 17.48
CA GLU A 98 10.57 3.05 18.55
C GLU A 98 11.95 3.46 18.01
N GLU A 99 12.40 2.85 16.91
CA GLU A 99 13.64 3.22 16.22
C GLU A 99 13.58 4.65 15.71
N ALA A 100 12.47 5.05 15.09
CA ALA A 100 12.25 6.41 14.60
C ALA A 100 12.22 7.42 15.77
N GLU A 101 11.52 7.11 16.86
CA GLU A 101 11.49 7.94 18.07
C GLU A 101 12.89 8.15 18.65
N LYS A 102 13.67 7.09 18.83
CA LYS A 102 15.05 7.17 19.32
C LYS A 102 15.92 8.05 18.43
N ASN A 103 15.81 7.92 17.11
CA ASN A 103 16.57 8.72 16.16
C ASN A 103 16.19 10.21 16.27
N ILE A 104 14.90 10.53 16.37
CA ILE A 104 14.41 11.91 16.54
C ILE A 104 14.94 12.51 17.86
N LEU A 105 14.78 11.80 18.97
CA LEU A 105 15.20 12.26 20.29
C LEU A 105 16.72 12.43 20.41
N SER A 106 17.49 11.63 19.71
CA SER A 106 18.95 11.73 19.69
C SER A 106 19.48 12.73 18.66
N GLY A 107 18.60 13.37 17.88
CA GLY A 107 19.02 14.29 16.80
C GLY A 107 19.72 13.57 15.64
N ASN A 108 19.47 12.29 15.45
CA ASN A 108 20.06 11.51 14.37
C ASN A 108 19.25 11.66 13.07
N PHE A 109 19.65 12.60 12.24
CA PHE A 109 19.02 12.90 10.94
C PHE A 109 20.00 12.68 9.79
N ASN A 110 20.70 11.56 9.79
CA ASN A 110 21.64 11.21 8.74
C ASN A 110 20.97 11.10 7.37
N ILE A 111 21.67 11.51 6.33
CA ILE A 111 21.26 11.34 4.94
C ILE A 111 21.28 9.84 4.64
N ASN A 112 20.12 9.21 4.53
CA ASN A 112 20.00 7.78 4.23
C ASN A 112 18.71 7.47 3.47
N PRO A 113 18.47 8.12 2.31
CA PRO A 113 17.25 7.87 1.56
C PRO A 113 17.16 6.43 1.11
N LYS A 114 15.94 5.92 1.09
CA LYS A 114 15.65 4.54 0.72
C LYS A 114 15.34 4.45 -0.77
N ARG A 115 16.04 3.53 -1.47
CA ARG A 115 15.78 3.21 -2.87
C ARG A 115 15.05 1.88 -2.96
N ILE A 116 13.96 1.85 -3.74
CA ILE A 116 13.20 0.63 -4.08
C ILE A 116 13.19 0.53 -5.60
N GLY A 117 13.88 -0.46 -6.17
CA GLY A 117 14.14 -0.51 -7.60
C GLY A 117 14.89 0.75 -8.06
N ASP A 118 14.36 1.45 -9.06
CA ASP A 118 14.95 2.71 -9.55
C ASP A 118 14.42 3.96 -8.82
N ASN A 119 13.51 3.79 -7.85
CA ASN A 119 12.82 4.90 -7.21
C ASN A 119 13.44 5.31 -5.87
N LEU A 120 13.90 6.56 -5.80
CA LEU A 120 14.33 7.26 -4.59
C LEU A 120 13.15 8.09 -4.05
N LYS A 121 12.13 7.42 -3.50
CA LYS A 121 10.86 8.05 -3.10
C LYS A 121 11.03 9.22 -2.14
N GLY A 122 11.95 9.12 -1.18
CA GLY A 122 12.22 10.20 -0.23
C GLY A 122 12.81 11.47 -0.86
N CYS A 123 13.38 11.36 -2.06
CA CYS A 123 14.01 12.47 -2.77
C CYS A 123 13.15 13.05 -3.90
N GLU A 124 12.07 12.36 -4.29
CA GLU A 124 11.26 12.74 -5.46
C GLU A 124 10.63 14.13 -5.29
N TYR A 125 10.11 14.43 -4.11
CA TYR A 125 9.47 15.71 -3.77
C TYR A 125 10.24 16.53 -2.73
N CYS A 126 11.52 16.20 -2.49
CA CYS A 126 12.33 16.86 -1.48
C CYS A 126 12.72 18.27 -1.92
N LYS A 127 12.31 19.28 -1.17
CA LYS A 127 12.64 20.69 -1.42
C LYS A 127 14.13 21.02 -1.27
N TYR A 128 14.87 20.18 -0.54
CA TYR A 128 16.29 20.35 -0.24
C TYR A 128 17.20 19.50 -1.12
N ARG A 129 16.70 18.90 -2.17
CA ARG A 129 17.46 17.96 -3.03
C ARG A 129 18.75 18.55 -3.56
N GLU A 130 18.70 19.81 -3.99
CA GLU A 130 19.87 20.50 -4.56
C GLU A 130 20.90 20.91 -3.50
N LEU A 131 20.51 21.02 -2.23
CA LEU A 131 21.37 21.39 -1.10
C LEU A 131 21.85 20.19 -0.29
N CYS A 132 21.32 19.01 -0.57
CA CYS A 132 21.49 17.82 0.27
C CYS A 132 22.89 17.19 0.13
N TYR A 133 23.63 17.45 -0.95
CA TYR A 133 24.92 16.81 -1.27
C TYR A 133 24.89 15.27 -1.17
N LEU A 134 23.73 14.67 -1.45
CA LEU A 134 23.51 13.23 -1.43
C LEU A 134 24.51 12.50 -2.32
N LYS A 135 25.19 11.51 -1.75
CA LYS A 135 26.09 10.61 -2.49
C LYS A 135 25.46 9.24 -2.65
N GLU A 136 25.95 8.46 -3.60
CA GLU A 136 25.45 7.09 -3.84
C GLU A 136 25.67 6.17 -2.61
N GLU A 137 26.74 6.40 -1.85
CA GLU A 137 27.06 5.67 -0.62
C GLU A 137 26.07 5.91 0.53
N ASP A 138 25.31 7.03 0.50
CA ASP A 138 24.29 7.36 1.49
C ASP A 138 22.97 6.62 1.24
N ILE A 139 22.81 6.03 0.05
CA ILE A 139 21.56 5.42 -0.39
C ILE A 139 21.46 4.00 0.15
N VAL A 140 20.36 3.74 0.86
CA VAL A 140 20.04 2.39 1.35
C VAL A 140 19.11 1.71 0.36
N ASN A 141 19.62 0.70 -0.34
CA ASN A 141 18.80 -0.10 -1.25
C ASN A 141 17.93 -1.07 -0.45
N LEU A 142 16.61 -0.98 -0.63
CA LEU A 142 15.65 -1.87 -0.03
C LEU A 142 15.21 -2.94 -1.03
N LYS A 143 15.04 -4.15 -0.54
CA LYS A 143 14.41 -5.22 -1.31
C LYS A 143 12.90 -5.05 -1.27
N GLU A 144 12.27 -5.07 -2.44
CA GLU A 144 10.82 -5.13 -2.52
C GLU A 144 10.36 -6.59 -2.37
N TYR A 145 9.47 -6.83 -1.42
CA TYR A 145 8.80 -8.10 -1.26
C TYR A 145 7.39 -7.98 -1.86
N LYS A 146 7.05 -8.90 -2.76
CA LYS A 146 5.72 -8.96 -3.38
C LYS A 146 4.70 -9.72 -2.54
N ASP A 147 5.18 -10.44 -1.55
CA ASP A 147 4.44 -11.27 -0.62
C ASP A 147 4.89 -11.01 0.83
N LEU A 148 4.38 -11.80 1.74
CA LEU A 148 4.67 -11.69 3.17
C LEU A 148 5.89 -12.51 3.61
N SER A 149 6.68 -13.03 2.69
CA SER A 149 7.86 -13.87 3.01
C SER A 149 8.92 -13.16 3.87
N PHE A 150 8.83 -11.82 3.98
CA PHE A 150 9.68 -11.06 4.90
C PHE A 150 9.35 -11.33 6.37
N LEU A 151 8.14 -11.80 6.68
CA LEU A 151 7.73 -12.15 8.04
C LEU A 151 8.44 -13.41 8.55
N ASP A 152 8.80 -14.33 7.65
CA ASP A 152 9.45 -15.60 8.00
C ASP A 152 10.94 -15.44 8.36
N ASN A 153 11.52 -14.28 8.08
CA ASN A 153 12.96 -14.00 8.24
C ASN A 153 13.31 -13.08 9.44
N ASN A 154 12.34 -12.86 10.36
CA ASN A 154 12.56 -12.03 11.55
C ASN A 154 12.46 -12.82 12.86
#